data_e7d2584c9a4e2651e582fbee85551a67
#
_entry.id   e7d2584c9a4e2651e582fbee85551a67
#
_cell.length_a   1.000
_cell.length_b   1.000
_cell.length_c   1.000
_cell.angle_alpha   90.00
_cell.angle_beta   90.00
_cell.angle_gamma   90.00
#
_symmetry.space_group_name_H-M   'P 1'
#
loop_
_entity.id
_entity.type
_entity.pdbx_description
1 polymer ?
#
loop_
_entity_poly.entity_id
_entity_poly.type
_entity_poly.pdbx_seq_one_letter_code
_entity_poly.pdbx_strand_id
1 'polypeptide(L)'
;SIDHTDSTYDDQQAIASTLYNRPLDQRFVIQRMAELSADQNHFLAGLVDAEHTGVLGYSMGGYGLINNLGAGFSDMAVQSPAAPANDLLVLHAASNSHYRDSLDPRIKAGFAVAPWGMAEGVWHSEALAGIHTPTFYLVGDKDDTVGYETGVRAMYNAAYNSERYLLTFINAGHNAGA
;
A
#
# COMPACT_ATOMS: atom_id res chain seq x y z
N SER A 1 -14.83 3.17 -1.85
CA SER A 1 -13.85 2.51 -0.97
C SER A 1 -13.90 1.01 -1.18
N ILE A 2 -12.81 0.36 -0.83
CA ILE A 2 -12.72 -1.11 -0.85
C ILE A 2 -13.07 -1.59 0.57
N ASP A 3 -14.01 -2.51 0.66
CA ASP A 3 -14.34 -3.21 1.89
C ASP A 3 -13.48 -4.48 1.98
N HIS A 4 -12.63 -4.55 3.01
CA HIS A 4 -11.65 -5.61 3.13
C HIS A 4 -12.16 -6.70 4.09
N THR A 5 -11.99 -7.96 3.69
CA THR A 5 -12.30 -9.10 4.53
C THR A 5 -11.57 -9.00 5.88
N ASP A 6 -12.25 -9.35 6.96
CA ASP A 6 -11.75 -9.40 8.34
C ASP A 6 -11.33 -8.05 8.95
N SER A 7 -11.37 -6.94 8.22
CA SER A 7 -11.00 -5.63 8.75
C SER A 7 -12.13 -4.60 8.75
N THR A 8 -13.34 -4.97 8.35
CA THR A 8 -14.51 -4.08 8.31
C THR A 8 -14.90 -3.53 9.69
N TYR A 9 -14.64 -4.30 10.75
CA TYR A 9 -14.98 -3.94 12.15
C TYR A 9 -13.74 -3.68 13.02
N ASP A 10 -12.60 -3.35 12.42
CA ASP A 10 -11.33 -3.09 13.13
C ASP A 10 -10.91 -4.26 14.05
N ASP A 11 -11.05 -5.48 13.54
CA ASP A 11 -10.64 -6.68 14.26
C ASP A 11 -9.12 -6.82 14.30
N GLN A 12 -8.52 -6.47 15.43
CA GLN A 12 -7.07 -6.55 15.65
C GLN A 12 -6.53 -7.99 15.58
N GLN A 13 -7.38 -9.01 15.77
CA GLN A 13 -6.99 -10.42 15.64
C GLN A 13 -6.84 -10.84 14.18
N ALA A 14 -7.43 -10.08 13.25
CA ALA A 14 -7.33 -10.32 11.81
C ALA A 14 -6.07 -9.70 11.17
N ILE A 15 -5.08 -9.22 11.94
CA ILE A 15 -3.90 -8.54 11.40
C ILE A 15 -3.16 -9.39 10.36
N ALA A 16 -3.01 -10.69 10.57
CA ALA A 16 -2.35 -11.59 9.63
C ALA A 16 -3.08 -11.65 8.28
N SER A 17 -4.41 -11.76 8.31
CA SER A 17 -5.27 -11.71 7.12
C SER A 17 -5.17 -10.36 6.42
N THR A 18 -5.19 -9.28 7.19
CA THR A 18 -5.07 -7.90 6.67
C THR A 18 -3.73 -7.66 5.98
N LEU A 19 -2.62 -8.10 6.57
CA LEU A 19 -1.29 -7.94 5.97
C LEU A 19 -1.20 -8.62 4.61
N TYR A 20 -1.79 -9.79 4.46
CA TYR A 20 -1.75 -10.53 3.20
C TYR A 20 -2.77 -10.01 2.18
N ASN A 21 -4.03 -9.85 2.59
CA ASN A 21 -5.12 -9.61 1.66
C ASN A 21 -5.22 -8.15 1.18
N ARG A 22 -4.84 -7.17 2.01
CA ARG A 22 -5.06 -5.75 1.66
C ARG A 22 -4.42 -5.32 0.33
N PRO A 23 -3.16 -5.64 0.02
CA PRO A 23 -2.60 -5.35 -1.30
C PRO A 23 -3.30 -6.12 -2.42
N LEU A 24 -3.71 -7.38 -2.17
CA LEU A 24 -4.39 -8.21 -3.15
C LEU A 24 -5.78 -7.67 -3.49
N ASP A 25 -6.55 -7.23 -2.50
CA ASP A 25 -7.88 -6.66 -2.68
C ASP A 25 -7.83 -5.40 -3.55
N GLN A 26 -6.82 -4.54 -3.37
CA GLN A 26 -6.63 -3.37 -4.21
C GLN A 26 -6.40 -3.76 -5.67
N ARG A 27 -5.53 -4.76 -5.93
CA ARG A 27 -5.30 -5.28 -7.30
C ARG A 27 -6.54 -5.96 -7.88
N PHE A 28 -7.25 -6.72 -7.05
CA PHE A 28 -8.52 -7.35 -7.46
C PHE A 28 -9.53 -6.33 -7.96
N VAL A 29 -9.67 -5.18 -7.27
CA VAL A 29 -10.59 -4.11 -7.70
C VAL A 29 -10.17 -3.54 -9.05
N ILE A 30 -8.88 -3.29 -9.30
CA ILE A 30 -8.38 -2.83 -10.60
C ILE A 30 -8.77 -3.84 -11.70
N GLN A 31 -8.48 -5.11 -11.47
CA GLN A 31 -8.82 -6.18 -12.41
C GLN A 31 -10.34 -6.25 -12.65
N ARG A 32 -11.14 -6.18 -11.58
CA ARG A 32 -12.60 -6.25 -11.70
C ARG A 32 -13.18 -5.05 -12.46
N MET A 33 -12.63 -3.86 -12.24
CA MET A 33 -13.06 -2.67 -12.97
C MET A 33 -12.71 -2.76 -14.47
N ALA A 34 -11.56 -3.32 -14.81
CA ALA A 34 -11.20 -3.59 -16.21
C ALA A 34 -12.19 -4.56 -16.88
N GLU A 35 -12.53 -5.66 -16.21
CA GLU A 35 -13.50 -6.64 -16.70
C GLU A 35 -14.90 -6.03 -16.91
N LEU A 36 -15.38 -5.25 -15.93
CA LEU A 36 -16.68 -4.59 -16.01
C LEU A 36 -16.74 -3.53 -17.13
N SER A 37 -15.63 -2.85 -17.38
CA SER A 37 -15.54 -1.90 -18.50
C SER A 37 -15.48 -2.59 -19.86
N ALA A 38 -14.97 -3.81 -19.92
CA ALA A 38 -14.93 -4.61 -21.15
C ALA A 38 -16.26 -5.29 -21.48
N ASP A 39 -17.11 -5.54 -20.48
CA ASP A 39 -18.42 -6.17 -20.66
C ASP A 39 -19.43 -5.18 -21.28
N GLN A 40 -19.78 -5.40 -22.54
CA GLN A 40 -20.70 -4.54 -23.31
C GLN A 40 -22.12 -4.50 -22.73
N ASN A 41 -22.49 -5.43 -21.85
CA ASN A 41 -23.81 -5.46 -21.19
C ASN A 41 -23.80 -4.78 -19.82
N HIS A 42 -22.63 -4.37 -19.33
CA HIS A 42 -22.48 -3.72 -18.03
C HIS A 42 -22.59 -2.19 -18.15
N PHE A 43 -23.16 -1.50 -17.17
CA PHE A 43 -23.32 -0.03 -17.20
C PHE A 43 -21.98 0.73 -17.22
N LEU A 44 -20.87 0.09 -16.85
CA LEU A 44 -19.52 0.65 -16.94
C LEU A 44 -18.82 0.39 -18.27
N ALA A 45 -19.50 -0.21 -19.27
CA ALA A 45 -18.91 -0.54 -20.56
C ALA A 45 -18.22 0.68 -21.20
N GLY A 46 -16.91 0.59 -21.39
CA GLY A 46 -16.08 1.64 -22.00
C GLY A 46 -15.88 2.91 -21.15
N LEU A 47 -16.33 2.93 -19.89
CA LEU A 47 -16.25 4.13 -19.04
C LEU A 47 -15.02 4.17 -18.13
N VAL A 48 -14.30 3.05 -17.95
CA VAL A 48 -13.13 2.95 -17.06
C VAL A 48 -11.90 2.63 -17.87
N ASP A 49 -10.88 3.47 -17.76
CA ASP A 49 -9.54 3.19 -18.23
C ASP A 49 -8.72 2.57 -17.09
N ALA A 50 -8.76 1.25 -16.97
CA ALA A 50 -8.03 0.53 -15.95
C ALA A 50 -6.50 0.48 -16.22
N GLU A 51 -6.04 0.77 -17.44
CA GLU A 51 -4.62 0.79 -17.80
C GLU A 51 -3.87 2.00 -17.23
N HIS A 52 -4.62 3.04 -16.79
CA HIS A 52 -4.07 4.23 -16.17
C HIS A 52 -4.72 4.48 -14.81
N THR A 53 -4.40 3.63 -13.84
CA THR A 53 -5.00 3.65 -12.50
C THR A 53 -4.14 4.46 -11.52
N GLY A 54 -4.76 5.40 -10.81
CA GLY A 54 -4.24 5.99 -9.59
C GLY A 54 -4.83 5.26 -8.38
N VAL A 55 -4.01 4.96 -7.36
CA VAL A 55 -4.47 4.34 -6.12
C VAL A 55 -4.27 5.31 -4.96
N LEU A 56 -5.34 5.56 -4.19
CA LEU A 56 -5.28 6.31 -2.94
C LEU A 56 -5.46 5.33 -1.78
N GLY A 57 -4.58 5.43 -0.78
CA GLY A 57 -4.67 4.60 0.42
C GLY A 57 -4.41 5.41 1.69
N TYR A 58 -5.33 5.31 2.68
CA TYR A 58 -5.21 5.90 4.00
C TYR A 58 -4.84 4.83 5.03
N SER A 59 -3.88 5.13 5.92
CA SER A 59 -3.47 4.23 7.01
C SER A 59 -3.12 2.83 6.51
N MET A 60 -3.86 1.79 6.91
CA MET A 60 -3.72 0.42 6.39
C MET A 60 -4.01 0.32 4.88
N GLY A 61 -4.83 1.21 4.30
CA GLY A 61 -4.99 1.32 2.84
C GLY A 61 -3.71 1.83 2.17
N GLY A 62 -3.01 2.74 2.83
CA GLY A 62 -1.67 3.21 2.44
C GLY A 62 -0.62 2.10 2.52
N TYR A 63 -0.67 1.24 3.54
CA TYR A 63 0.14 0.02 3.63
C TYR A 63 -0.04 -0.86 2.37
N GLY A 64 -1.28 -1.16 1.99
CA GLY A 64 -1.57 -1.94 0.79
C GLY A 64 -1.03 -1.29 -0.48
N LEU A 65 -1.20 0.04 -0.60
CA LEU A 65 -0.66 0.82 -1.70
C LEU A 65 0.87 0.71 -1.79
N ILE A 66 1.60 0.97 -0.70
CA ILE A 66 3.07 0.95 -0.68
C ILE A 66 3.61 -0.42 -1.12
N ASN A 67 2.97 -1.53 -0.71
CA ASN A 67 3.28 -2.86 -1.23
C ASN A 67 3.03 -2.96 -2.74
N ASN A 68 1.89 -2.49 -3.23
CA ASN A 68 1.56 -2.55 -4.66
C ASN A 68 2.46 -1.64 -5.53
N LEU A 69 3.15 -0.68 -4.93
CA LEU A 69 4.13 0.16 -5.63
C LEU A 69 5.53 -0.46 -5.68
N GLY A 70 5.79 -1.55 -4.94
CA GLY A 70 7.05 -2.28 -5.02
C GLY A 70 7.92 -2.31 -3.77
N ALA A 71 7.41 -1.85 -2.61
CA ALA A 71 8.08 -2.05 -1.34
C ALA A 71 7.85 -3.48 -0.84
N GLY A 72 8.78 -4.36 -1.08
CA GLY A 72 8.71 -5.74 -0.58
C GLY A 72 8.91 -5.82 0.93
N PHE A 73 8.27 -6.80 1.57
CA PHE A 73 8.39 -7.02 3.01
C PHE A 73 9.83 -7.24 3.46
N SER A 74 10.16 -6.73 4.65
CA SER A 74 11.40 -7.05 5.34
C SER A 74 11.41 -8.51 5.82
N ASP A 75 12.59 -9.08 6.02
CA ASP A 75 12.71 -10.42 6.61
C ASP A 75 12.10 -10.46 8.03
N MET A 76 12.16 -9.35 8.78
CA MET A 76 11.53 -9.22 10.08
C MET A 76 9.99 -9.33 9.97
N ALA A 77 9.39 -8.67 9.00
CA ALA A 77 7.94 -8.75 8.78
C ALA A 77 7.50 -10.15 8.36
N VAL A 78 8.26 -10.79 7.48
CA VAL A 78 7.98 -12.16 7.00
C VAL A 78 8.06 -13.18 8.14
N GLN A 79 9.00 -13.02 9.07
CA GLN A 79 9.21 -13.90 10.23
C GLN A 79 8.41 -13.50 11.47
N SER A 80 7.61 -12.43 11.39
CA SER A 80 6.83 -11.94 12.52
C SER A 80 5.80 -12.98 12.99
N PRO A 81 5.56 -13.09 14.32
CA PRO A 81 4.43 -13.86 14.84
C PRO A 81 3.06 -13.38 14.33
N ALA A 82 2.97 -12.14 13.85
CA ALA A 82 1.77 -11.58 13.22
C ALA A 82 1.65 -11.92 11.72
N ALA A 83 2.68 -12.56 11.13
CA ALA A 83 2.60 -12.98 9.74
C ALA A 83 1.58 -14.13 9.57
N PRO A 84 0.88 -14.21 8.43
CA PRO A 84 -0.02 -15.31 8.14
C PRO A 84 0.76 -16.64 8.04
N ALA A 85 0.08 -17.73 8.36
CA ALA A 85 0.63 -19.08 8.22
C ALA A 85 1.04 -19.39 6.77
N ASN A 86 1.84 -20.46 6.60
CA ASN A 86 2.30 -20.97 5.30
C ASN A 86 3.17 -20.01 4.50
N ASP A 87 3.94 -19.16 5.17
CA ASP A 87 4.94 -18.27 4.57
C ASP A 87 4.39 -17.36 3.45
N LEU A 88 3.11 -16.99 3.53
CA LEU A 88 2.43 -16.24 2.48
C LEU A 88 3.08 -14.88 2.20
N LEU A 89 3.67 -14.22 3.21
CA LEU A 89 4.36 -12.95 3.00
C LEU A 89 5.68 -13.10 2.23
N VAL A 90 6.28 -14.31 2.21
CA VAL A 90 7.52 -14.57 1.45
C VAL A 90 7.34 -14.28 -0.04
N LEU A 91 6.14 -14.50 -0.56
CA LEU A 91 5.83 -14.20 -1.96
C LEU A 91 6.04 -12.72 -2.32
N HIS A 92 5.89 -11.84 -1.33
CA HIS A 92 6.01 -10.39 -1.48
C HIS A 92 7.21 -9.83 -0.71
N ALA A 93 8.16 -10.67 -0.28
CA ALA A 93 9.37 -10.22 0.40
C ALA A 93 10.28 -9.45 -0.56
N ALA A 94 11.01 -8.45 -0.03
CA ALA A 94 12.00 -7.70 -0.80
C ALA A 94 13.14 -8.58 -1.35
N SER A 95 13.44 -9.68 -0.64
CA SER A 95 14.42 -10.71 -1.03
C SER A 95 13.91 -11.65 -2.14
N ASN A 96 12.60 -11.68 -2.44
CA ASN A 96 12.04 -12.51 -3.50
C ASN A 96 12.21 -11.84 -4.86
N SER A 97 13.06 -12.40 -5.73
CA SER A 97 13.34 -11.85 -7.05
C SER A 97 12.10 -11.75 -7.96
N HIS A 98 11.10 -12.61 -7.77
CA HIS A 98 9.86 -12.61 -8.56
C HIS A 98 8.80 -11.62 -8.05
N TYR A 99 9.02 -11.02 -6.88
CA TYR A 99 8.03 -10.08 -6.33
C TYR A 99 7.78 -8.89 -7.26
N ARG A 100 8.84 -8.30 -7.79
CA ARG A 100 8.73 -7.14 -8.69
C ARG A 100 8.04 -7.48 -10.00
N ASP A 101 8.20 -8.69 -10.51
CA ASP A 101 7.53 -9.16 -11.72
C ASP A 101 6.01 -9.34 -11.51
N SER A 102 5.58 -9.42 -10.25
CA SER A 102 4.18 -9.57 -9.87
C SER A 102 3.43 -8.23 -9.71
N LEU A 103 4.12 -7.08 -9.79
CA LEU A 103 3.49 -5.78 -9.63
C LEU A 103 2.55 -5.47 -10.79
N ASP A 104 1.43 -4.81 -10.49
CA ASP A 104 0.45 -4.43 -11.51
C ASP A 104 0.91 -3.18 -12.27
N PRO A 105 1.29 -3.31 -13.55
CA PRO A 105 1.82 -2.18 -14.33
C PRO A 105 0.77 -1.11 -14.64
N ARG A 106 -0.51 -1.38 -14.37
CA ARG A 106 -1.60 -0.43 -14.55
C ARG A 106 -1.63 0.66 -13.48
N ILE A 107 -0.95 0.45 -12.34
CA ILE A 107 -0.83 1.48 -11.29
C ILE A 107 0.21 2.51 -11.72
N LYS A 108 -0.25 3.70 -12.12
CA LYS A 108 0.57 4.80 -12.65
C LYS A 108 0.91 5.88 -11.63
N ALA A 109 0.14 5.96 -10.54
CA ALA A 109 0.38 6.93 -9.47
C ALA A 109 -0.13 6.40 -8.13
N GLY A 110 0.54 6.78 -7.03
CA GLY A 110 0.14 6.49 -5.67
C GLY A 110 -0.15 7.77 -4.87
N PHE A 111 -1.20 7.74 -4.05
CA PHE A 111 -1.46 8.77 -3.04
C PHE A 111 -1.58 8.11 -1.66
N ALA A 112 -0.50 8.18 -0.89
CA ALA A 112 -0.37 7.55 0.41
C ALA A 112 -0.67 8.55 1.53
N VAL A 113 -1.83 8.42 2.16
CA VAL A 113 -2.27 9.26 3.28
C VAL A 113 -1.98 8.53 4.58
N ALA A 114 -1.07 9.07 5.39
CA ALA A 114 -0.65 8.49 6.67
C ALA A 114 -0.42 6.95 6.57
N PRO A 115 0.37 6.46 5.61
CA PRO A 115 0.50 5.02 5.37
C PRO A 115 1.15 4.33 6.57
N TRP A 116 0.53 3.22 7.03
CA TRP A 116 1.03 2.40 8.12
C TRP A 116 2.10 1.42 7.64
N GLY A 117 3.10 1.11 8.48
CA GLY A 117 3.98 -0.04 8.30
C GLY A 117 5.48 0.24 8.44
N MET A 118 5.97 1.45 8.15
CA MET A 118 7.42 1.74 8.22
C MET A 118 7.95 1.78 9.65
N ALA A 119 7.24 2.42 10.56
CA ALA A 119 7.62 2.48 11.97
C ALA A 119 7.57 1.10 12.64
N GLU A 120 6.73 0.21 12.13
CA GLU A 120 6.57 -1.18 12.59
C GLU A 120 7.58 -2.14 11.94
N GLY A 121 8.46 -1.64 11.06
CA GLY A 121 9.48 -2.44 10.39
C GLY A 121 8.97 -3.38 9.31
N VAL A 122 7.79 -3.10 8.76
CA VAL A 122 7.23 -3.88 7.63
C VAL A 122 8.17 -3.83 6.43
N TRP A 123 8.79 -2.69 6.20
CA TRP A 123 9.79 -2.48 5.15
C TRP A 123 11.09 -1.94 5.73
N HIS A 124 12.19 -2.19 5.05
CA HIS A 124 13.44 -1.46 5.24
C HIS A 124 13.67 -0.47 4.09
N SER A 125 14.58 0.46 4.30
CA SER A 125 14.85 1.55 3.35
C SER A 125 15.21 1.05 1.95
N GLU A 126 15.94 -0.05 1.86
CA GLU A 126 16.36 -0.65 0.59
C GLU A 126 15.17 -1.21 -0.20
N ALA A 127 14.15 -1.73 0.50
CA ALA A 127 12.93 -2.22 -0.15
C ALA A 127 12.12 -1.08 -0.77
N LEU A 128 12.02 0.05 -0.07
CA LEU A 128 11.33 1.25 -0.55
C LEU A 128 12.02 1.89 -1.76
N ALA A 129 13.33 1.71 -1.91
CA ALA A 129 14.03 2.10 -3.13
C ALA A 129 13.56 1.33 -4.38
N GLY A 130 12.82 0.24 -4.21
CA GLY A 130 12.14 -0.49 -5.29
C GLY A 130 10.92 0.21 -5.88
N ILE A 131 10.42 1.27 -5.25
CA ILE A 131 9.30 2.06 -5.76
C ILE A 131 9.79 2.99 -6.86
N HIS A 132 9.21 2.88 -8.04
CA HIS A 132 9.49 3.73 -9.20
C HIS A 132 8.26 4.56 -9.64
N THR A 133 7.07 4.14 -9.23
CA THR A 133 5.82 4.83 -9.54
C THR A 133 5.73 6.18 -8.83
N PRO A 134 5.35 7.27 -9.49
CA PRO A 134 5.14 8.58 -8.86
C PRO A 134 4.23 8.47 -7.63
N THR A 135 4.66 9.02 -6.49
CA THR A 135 3.95 8.84 -5.23
C THR A 135 3.88 10.14 -4.45
N PHE A 136 2.67 10.52 -4.06
CA PHE A 136 2.39 11.62 -3.15
C PHE A 136 2.15 11.08 -1.74
N TYR A 137 2.91 11.57 -0.77
CA TYR A 137 2.76 11.26 0.65
C TYR A 137 2.11 12.43 1.38
N LEU A 138 1.16 12.13 2.27
CA LEU A 138 0.50 13.11 3.13
C LEU A 138 0.47 12.61 4.57
N VAL A 139 0.82 13.46 5.54
CA VAL A 139 0.83 13.08 6.96
C VAL A 139 0.78 14.31 7.87
N GLY A 140 0.26 14.16 9.09
CA GLY A 140 0.39 15.13 10.15
C GLY A 140 1.74 15.00 10.89
N ASP A 141 2.36 16.11 11.32
CA ASP A 141 3.64 16.06 12.06
C ASP A 141 3.50 15.56 13.51
N LYS A 142 2.25 15.44 13.99
CA LYS A 142 1.88 14.86 15.29
C LYS A 142 1.15 13.53 15.15
N ASP A 143 1.33 12.85 14.02
CA ASP A 143 0.78 11.51 13.83
C ASP A 143 1.55 10.52 14.71
N ASP A 144 0.93 10.06 15.77
CA ASP A 144 1.46 9.10 16.74
C ASP A 144 1.07 7.64 16.42
N THR A 145 0.19 7.46 15.45
CA THR A 145 -0.28 6.14 15.01
C THR A 145 0.69 5.48 14.02
N VAL A 146 1.12 6.22 12.99
CA VAL A 146 2.05 5.70 11.97
C VAL A 146 3.47 6.29 12.11
N GLY A 147 3.63 7.30 12.95
CA GLY A 147 4.87 8.02 13.16
C GLY A 147 5.24 8.97 12.00
N TYR A 148 5.57 10.21 12.34
CA TYR A 148 6.03 11.16 11.32
C TYR A 148 7.46 10.87 10.88
N GLU A 149 8.44 10.99 11.81
CA GLU A 149 9.86 10.89 11.50
C GLU A 149 10.29 9.47 11.12
N THR A 150 9.88 8.46 11.92
CA THR A 150 10.24 7.05 11.73
C THR A 150 9.32 6.30 10.77
N GLY A 151 8.16 6.89 10.47
CA GLY A 151 7.14 6.35 9.57
C GLY A 151 7.18 7.02 8.20
N VAL A 152 6.24 7.95 7.96
CA VAL A 152 5.98 8.48 6.61
C VAL A 152 7.14 9.28 6.03
N ARG A 153 7.82 10.09 6.85
CA ARG A 153 9.01 10.84 6.40
C ARG A 153 10.16 9.90 6.04
N ALA A 154 10.34 8.82 6.82
CA ALA A 154 11.33 7.80 6.49
C ALA A 154 10.99 7.08 5.18
N MET A 155 9.72 6.74 4.94
CA MET A 155 9.27 6.18 3.64
C MET A 155 9.59 7.12 2.49
N TYR A 156 9.20 8.40 2.61
CA TYR A 156 9.47 9.41 1.59
C TYR A 156 10.97 9.50 1.27
N ASN A 157 11.83 9.53 2.29
CA ASN A 157 13.26 9.59 2.09
C ASN A 157 13.81 8.34 1.39
N ALA A 158 13.30 7.17 1.74
CA ALA A 158 13.77 5.88 1.23
C ALA A 158 13.28 5.56 -0.21
N ALA A 159 12.13 6.08 -0.64
CA ALA A 159 11.58 5.88 -1.97
C ALA A 159 12.25 6.78 -3.04
N TYR A 160 13.57 6.93 -2.99
CA TYR A 160 14.32 7.93 -3.77
C TYR A 160 14.37 7.65 -5.29
N ASN A 161 13.98 6.48 -5.74
CA ASN A 161 13.91 6.14 -7.17
C ASN A 161 12.56 6.52 -7.82
N SER A 162 11.60 7.02 -7.04
CA SER A 162 10.34 7.54 -7.57
C SER A 162 10.31 9.07 -7.61
N GLU A 163 9.55 9.63 -8.53
CA GLU A 163 9.09 11.01 -8.42
C GLU A 163 8.16 11.08 -7.22
N ARG A 164 8.53 11.86 -6.18
CA ARG A 164 7.82 11.84 -4.91
C ARG A 164 7.65 13.21 -4.30
N TYR A 165 6.52 13.39 -3.63
CA TYR A 165 6.13 14.61 -2.93
C TYR A 165 5.70 14.28 -1.52
N LEU A 166 6.01 15.16 -0.55
CA LEU A 166 5.55 15.06 0.83
C LEU A 166 4.83 16.33 1.24
N LEU A 167 3.56 16.20 1.59
CA LEU A 167 2.79 17.25 2.26
C LEU A 167 2.66 16.92 3.74
N THR A 168 3.12 17.83 4.59
CA THR A 168 3.03 17.71 6.03
C THR A 168 2.04 18.75 6.59
N PHE A 169 1.02 18.30 7.29
CA PHE A 169 0.14 19.16 8.07
C PHE A 169 0.73 19.42 9.44
N ILE A 170 1.04 20.67 9.71
CA ILE A 170 1.66 21.09 10.98
C ILE A 170 0.64 21.06 12.13
N ASN A 171 1.06 20.50 13.29
CA ASN A 171 0.24 20.27 14.48
C ASN A 171 -0.99 19.37 14.24
N ALA A 172 -0.93 18.50 13.26
CA ALA A 172 -2.03 17.60 12.91
C ALA A 172 -1.67 16.14 13.22
N GLY A 173 -2.64 15.38 13.68
CA GLY A 173 -2.53 13.95 13.99
C GLY A 173 -2.89 13.05 12.80
N HIS A 174 -3.18 11.78 13.10
CA HIS A 174 -3.40 10.71 12.12
C HIS A 174 -4.50 11.01 11.09
N ASN A 175 -5.59 11.65 11.50
CA ASN A 175 -6.76 11.89 10.65
C ASN A 175 -6.70 13.20 9.85
N ALA A 176 -5.54 13.84 9.76
CA ALA A 176 -5.40 15.16 9.12
C ALA A 176 -5.74 15.16 7.62
N GLY A 177 -5.67 14.03 6.96
CA GLY A 177 -5.93 13.89 5.51
C GLY A 177 -7.04 12.88 5.17
N ALA A 178 -7.82 12.44 6.15
CA ALA A 178 -8.87 11.43 6.01
C ALA A 178 -10.25 12.05 5.80
#